data_dfd9e78fa824f1e81cf4c39ed6e1c103
#
_entry.id   dfd9e78fa824f1e81cf4c39ed6e1c103
#
_cell.length_a   1.000
_cell.length_b   1.000
_cell.length_c   1.000
_cell.angle_alpha   90.00
_cell.angle_beta   90.00
_cell.angle_gamma   90.00
#
_symmetry.space_group_name_H-M   'P 1'
#
loop_
_entity.id
_entity.type
_entity.pdbx_description
1 polymer ?
#
loop_
_entity_poly.entity_id
_entity_poly.type
_entity_poly.pdbx_seq_one_letter_code
_entity_poly.pdbx_strand_id
1 'polypeptide(L)'
;MLKVLNLSVARGGISLLQNVNFEVGCGNALVLLGPNGIGKTSLMRCIAGLQTPKLGKIFVPESVAYAAHADGLKGQLSVLENLTFWNNIYCGPGPEAALAAYDLEDLAQRPAENLSAGQKRRLGLARMLVTGCGLWVMDEPTVSLDAKSVALFRTALHAHLQGGGAAVLTTHTDLELPGDSLDLSRFKASQKTLSSIFEEALE
;
A
#
# COMPACT_ATOMS: atom_id res chain seq x y z
N MET A 1 8.76 3.08 11.96
CA MET A 1 9.61 3.83 11.03
C MET A 1 10.04 2.91 9.91
N LEU A 2 9.85 3.32 8.67
CA LEU A 2 10.33 2.60 7.47
C LEU A 2 11.64 3.22 7.01
N LYS A 3 12.62 2.39 6.66
CA LYS A 3 13.88 2.83 6.04
C LYS A 3 14.22 1.93 4.86
N VAL A 4 14.49 2.54 3.71
CA VAL A 4 14.86 1.88 2.45
C VAL A 4 16.25 2.36 2.06
N LEU A 5 17.17 1.41 1.84
CA LEU A 5 18.58 1.71 1.55
C LEU A 5 19.03 1.00 0.27
N ASN A 6 19.47 1.80 -0.71
CA ASN A 6 20.06 1.37 -1.99
C ASN A 6 19.24 0.29 -2.69
N LEU A 7 17.91 0.42 -2.61
CA LEU A 7 16.98 -0.60 -3.07
C LEU A 7 16.93 -0.64 -4.60
N SER A 8 17.07 -1.83 -5.17
CA SER A 8 16.84 -2.09 -6.59
C SER A 8 15.71 -3.09 -6.74
N VAL A 9 14.77 -2.77 -7.61
CA VAL A 9 13.54 -3.53 -7.83
C VAL A 9 13.50 -4.01 -9.28
N ALA A 10 13.14 -5.28 -9.47
CA ALA A 10 12.97 -5.89 -10.79
C ALA A 10 11.63 -6.63 -10.88
N ARG A 11 11.15 -6.84 -12.10
CA ARG A 11 9.98 -7.67 -12.40
C ARG A 11 10.25 -8.50 -13.65
N GLY A 12 10.07 -9.82 -13.55
CA GLY A 12 10.34 -10.74 -14.68
C GLY A 12 11.79 -10.64 -15.21
N GLY A 13 12.78 -10.43 -14.33
CA GLY A 13 14.18 -10.25 -14.70
C GLY A 13 14.57 -8.82 -15.12
N ILE A 14 13.59 -7.96 -15.46
CA ILE A 14 13.84 -6.59 -15.91
C ILE A 14 13.97 -5.68 -14.70
N SER A 15 15.10 -4.95 -14.58
CA SER A 15 15.29 -3.94 -13.54
C SER A 15 14.40 -2.73 -13.83
N LEU A 16 13.60 -2.32 -12.84
CA LEU A 16 12.67 -1.17 -12.93
C LEU A 16 13.25 0.05 -12.22
N LEU A 17 13.71 -0.13 -10.98
CA LEU A 17 14.24 0.92 -10.13
C LEU A 17 15.61 0.51 -9.59
N GLN A 18 16.50 1.49 -9.41
CA GLN A 18 17.84 1.30 -8.85
C GLN A 18 18.17 2.40 -7.84
N ASN A 19 18.90 2.01 -6.78
CA ASN A 19 19.43 2.92 -5.75
C ASN A 19 18.37 3.78 -5.07
N VAL A 20 17.17 3.24 -4.85
CA VAL A 20 16.09 3.95 -4.14
C VAL A 20 16.46 4.05 -2.67
N ASN A 21 16.42 5.28 -2.15
CA ASN A 21 16.71 5.60 -0.75
C ASN A 21 15.65 6.55 -0.21
N PHE A 22 15.02 6.21 0.91
CA PHE A 22 14.12 7.08 1.65
C PHE A 22 13.84 6.54 3.05
N GLU A 23 13.28 7.40 3.90
CA GLU A 23 12.81 7.05 5.23
C GLU A 23 11.42 7.65 5.45
N VAL A 24 10.58 6.95 6.22
CA VAL A 24 9.26 7.46 6.64
C VAL A 24 9.17 7.31 8.14
N GLY A 25 9.10 8.43 8.83
CA GLY A 25 8.95 8.48 10.28
C GLY A 25 7.52 8.21 10.73
N CYS A 26 7.33 7.98 12.03
CA CYS A 26 6.01 7.92 12.64
C CYS A 26 5.26 9.26 12.43
N GLY A 27 3.96 9.19 12.25
CA GLY A 27 3.11 10.34 11.98
C GLY A 27 3.16 10.89 10.55
N ASN A 28 3.98 10.32 9.67
CA ASN A 28 4.19 10.83 8.31
C ASN A 28 3.75 9.84 7.23
N ALA A 29 3.39 10.39 6.09
CA ALA A 29 3.12 9.65 4.87
C ALA A 29 4.16 9.99 3.78
N LEU A 30 4.46 9.01 2.91
CA LEU A 30 5.23 9.20 1.69
C LEU A 30 4.36 8.89 0.48
N VAL A 31 4.18 9.87 -0.40
CA VAL A 31 3.47 9.67 -1.66
C VAL A 31 4.47 9.34 -2.76
N LEU A 32 4.35 8.15 -3.35
CA LEU A 32 5.19 7.72 -4.47
C LEU A 32 4.61 8.24 -5.78
N LEU A 33 5.37 9.05 -6.48
CA LEU A 33 5.04 9.64 -7.78
C LEU A 33 5.79 8.94 -8.92
N GLY A 34 5.27 9.09 -10.13
CA GLY A 34 5.91 8.60 -11.35
C GLY A 34 4.94 7.94 -12.32
N PRO A 35 5.32 7.77 -13.59
CA PRO A 35 4.47 7.22 -14.63
C PRO A 35 4.08 5.76 -14.35
N ASN A 36 3.03 5.30 -15.04
CA ASN A 36 2.63 3.90 -14.98
C ASN A 36 3.75 3.00 -15.51
N GLY A 37 3.93 1.85 -14.87
CA GLY A 37 4.99 0.90 -15.22
C GLY A 37 6.38 1.24 -14.67
N ILE A 38 6.61 2.38 -13.99
CA ILE A 38 7.90 2.76 -13.43
C ILE A 38 8.40 1.81 -12.32
N GLY A 39 7.48 1.09 -11.66
CA GLY A 39 7.82 0.16 -10.58
C GLY A 39 7.20 0.48 -9.22
N LYS A 40 6.24 1.42 -9.13
CA LYS A 40 5.54 1.79 -7.88
C LYS A 40 5.02 0.56 -7.13
N THR A 41 4.15 -0.23 -7.78
CA THR A 41 3.60 -1.47 -7.21
C THR A 41 4.68 -2.47 -6.79
N SER A 42 5.74 -2.63 -7.59
CA SER A 42 6.83 -3.55 -7.27
C SER A 42 7.63 -3.09 -6.04
N LEU A 43 7.89 -1.78 -5.91
CA LEU A 43 8.51 -1.20 -4.73
C LEU A 43 7.64 -1.43 -3.48
N MET A 44 6.36 -1.15 -3.56
CA MET A 44 5.41 -1.35 -2.45
C MET A 44 5.32 -2.82 -2.04
N ARG A 45 5.33 -3.75 -3.01
CA ARG A 45 5.36 -5.20 -2.73
C ARG A 45 6.66 -5.63 -2.04
N CYS A 46 7.80 -5.00 -2.38
CA CYS A 46 9.04 -5.22 -1.65
C CYS A 46 8.93 -4.73 -0.21
N ILE A 47 8.36 -3.54 0.03
CA ILE A 47 8.15 -2.99 1.39
C ILE A 47 7.21 -3.89 2.20
N ALA A 48 6.16 -4.41 1.58
CA ALA A 48 5.20 -5.31 2.20
C ALA A 48 5.72 -6.76 2.39
N GLY A 49 6.96 -7.06 2.00
CA GLY A 49 7.54 -8.41 2.10
C GLY A 49 6.98 -9.42 1.09
N LEU A 50 6.19 -8.97 0.11
CA LEU A 50 5.54 -9.81 -0.90
C LEU A 50 6.41 -10.05 -2.14
N GLN A 51 7.53 -9.35 -2.23
CA GLN A 51 8.51 -9.51 -3.32
C GLN A 51 9.92 -9.25 -2.78
N THR A 52 10.86 -10.11 -3.13
CA THR A 52 12.27 -9.90 -2.78
C THR A 52 12.88 -8.81 -3.64
N PRO A 53 13.54 -7.79 -3.07
CA PRO A 53 14.27 -6.81 -3.84
C PRO A 53 15.47 -7.44 -4.53
N LYS A 54 15.91 -6.88 -5.66
CA LYS A 54 17.10 -7.34 -6.38
C LYS A 54 18.39 -7.02 -5.60
N LEU A 55 18.46 -5.83 -5.02
CA LEU A 55 19.57 -5.35 -4.17
C LEU A 55 19.01 -4.41 -3.11
N GLY A 56 19.81 -4.15 -2.08
CA GLY A 56 19.50 -3.20 -1.03
C GLY A 56 18.82 -3.83 0.18
N LYS A 57 18.38 -2.98 1.11
CA LYS A 57 17.76 -3.41 2.37
C LYS A 57 16.51 -2.58 2.68
N ILE A 58 15.54 -3.21 3.29
CA ILE A 58 14.31 -2.58 3.79
C ILE A 58 14.23 -2.91 5.28
N PHE A 59 14.04 -1.89 6.10
CA PHE A 59 13.75 -2.02 7.52
C PHE A 59 12.33 -1.52 7.74
N VAL A 60 11.47 -2.41 8.19
CA VAL A 60 10.06 -2.13 8.49
C VAL A 60 9.78 -2.40 9.97
N PRO A 61 8.69 -1.85 10.53
CA PRO A 61 8.20 -2.29 11.85
C PRO A 61 7.79 -3.77 11.80
N GLU A 62 7.47 -4.34 12.95
CA GLU A 62 7.12 -5.77 13.08
C GLU A 62 5.98 -6.21 12.15
N SER A 63 5.04 -5.30 11.85
CA SER A 63 3.89 -5.60 11.01
C SER A 63 3.61 -4.50 9.99
N VAL A 64 3.25 -4.94 8.78
CA VAL A 64 2.91 -4.07 7.64
C VAL A 64 1.56 -4.49 7.08
N ALA A 65 0.64 -3.54 6.95
CA ALA A 65 -0.61 -3.76 6.24
C ALA A 65 -0.46 -3.32 4.78
N TYR A 66 -0.91 -4.16 3.85
CA TYR A 66 -0.85 -3.87 2.42
C TYR A 66 -2.23 -3.87 1.78
N ALA A 67 -2.61 -2.74 1.19
CA ALA A 67 -3.78 -2.62 0.32
C ALA A 67 -3.32 -2.55 -1.14
N ALA A 68 -3.57 -3.62 -1.87
CA ALA A 68 -3.32 -3.70 -3.31
C ALA A 68 -4.44 -3.00 -4.10
N HIS A 69 -4.26 -2.90 -5.41
CA HIS A 69 -5.33 -2.47 -6.31
C HIS A 69 -6.57 -3.39 -6.24
N ALA A 70 -6.36 -4.70 -6.05
CA ALA A 70 -7.44 -5.65 -5.77
C ALA A 70 -7.75 -5.69 -4.27
N ASP A 71 -9.03 -5.64 -3.91
CA ASP A 71 -9.48 -5.50 -2.51
C ASP A 71 -9.20 -6.73 -1.64
N GLY A 72 -8.96 -7.91 -2.25
CA GLY A 72 -8.61 -9.14 -1.53
C GLY A 72 -9.74 -9.64 -0.61
N LEU A 73 -10.99 -9.44 -1.02
CA LEU A 73 -12.17 -9.84 -0.27
C LEU A 73 -12.58 -11.27 -0.57
N LYS A 74 -13.12 -11.93 0.44
CA LYS A 74 -13.78 -13.24 0.32
C LYS A 74 -15.27 -12.99 0.05
N GLY A 75 -15.71 -13.19 -1.20
CA GLY A 75 -17.05 -12.83 -1.67
C GLY A 75 -18.19 -13.46 -0.86
N GLN A 76 -18.04 -14.72 -0.48
CA GLN A 76 -19.05 -15.47 0.26
C GLN A 76 -19.16 -15.08 1.74
N LEU A 77 -18.11 -14.48 2.31
CA LEU A 77 -18.13 -13.98 3.68
C LEU A 77 -18.84 -12.63 3.74
N SER A 78 -19.54 -12.37 4.84
CA SER A 78 -20.13 -11.07 5.12
C SER A 78 -19.04 -10.00 5.33
N VAL A 79 -19.44 -8.73 5.35
CA VAL A 79 -18.56 -7.60 5.67
C VAL A 79 -17.88 -7.84 7.02
N LEU A 80 -18.64 -8.17 8.06
CA LEU A 80 -18.12 -8.42 9.39
C LEU A 80 -17.16 -9.62 9.41
N GLU A 81 -17.50 -10.72 8.74
CA GLU A 81 -16.62 -11.90 8.67
C GLU A 81 -15.32 -11.61 7.93
N ASN A 82 -15.35 -10.82 6.84
CA ASN A 82 -14.13 -10.38 6.17
C ASN A 82 -13.20 -9.57 7.09
N LEU A 83 -13.74 -8.62 7.86
CA LEU A 83 -12.96 -7.84 8.81
C LEU A 83 -12.46 -8.70 9.98
N THR A 84 -13.30 -9.55 10.54
CA THR A 84 -12.94 -10.47 11.64
C THR A 84 -11.83 -11.44 11.21
N PHE A 85 -11.88 -11.94 9.96
CA PHE A 85 -10.83 -12.79 9.41
C PHE A 85 -9.46 -12.11 9.46
N TRP A 86 -9.36 -10.87 9.01
CA TRP A 86 -8.10 -10.12 9.03
C TRP A 86 -7.70 -9.70 10.44
N ASN A 87 -8.67 -9.31 11.27
CA ASN A 87 -8.42 -9.01 12.68
C ASN A 87 -7.76 -10.19 13.40
N ASN A 88 -8.25 -11.39 13.18
CA ASN A 88 -7.72 -12.60 13.84
C ASN A 88 -6.30 -12.95 13.35
N ILE A 89 -6.01 -12.73 12.05
CA ILE A 89 -4.66 -12.97 11.50
C ILE A 89 -3.62 -12.05 12.13
N TYR A 90 -3.99 -10.78 12.35
CA TYR A 90 -3.07 -9.76 12.86
C TYR A 90 -3.17 -9.54 14.37
N CYS A 91 -4.07 -10.24 15.09
CA CYS A 91 -4.39 -9.99 16.49
C CYS A 91 -4.76 -8.52 16.74
N GLY A 92 -5.58 -7.97 15.87
CA GLY A 92 -5.90 -6.54 15.83
C GLY A 92 -6.97 -6.10 16.83
N PRO A 93 -7.39 -4.81 16.75
CA PRO A 93 -8.24 -4.18 17.77
C PRO A 93 -9.74 -4.51 17.67
N GLY A 94 -10.16 -5.30 16.70
CA GLY A 94 -11.58 -5.60 16.43
C GLY A 94 -12.14 -4.88 15.21
N PRO A 95 -13.30 -5.34 14.67
CA PRO A 95 -13.91 -4.82 13.46
C PRO A 95 -14.79 -3.58 13.68
N GLU A 96 -15.21 -3.28 14.90
CA GLU A 96 -16.26 -2.27 15.20
C GLU A 96 -15.84 -0.88 14.74
N ALA A 97 -14.65 -0.45 15.11
CA ALA A 97 -14.12 0.86 14.70
C ALA A 97 -13.96 0.97 13.17
N ALA A 98 -13.61 -0.13 12.49
CA ALA A 98 -13.46 -0.16 11.05
C ALA A 98 -14.81 -0.11 10.32
N LEU A 99 -15.84 -0.77 10.85
CA LEU A 99 -17.21 -0.67 10.34
C LEU A 99 -17.70 0.78 10.40
N ALA A 100 -17.58 1.43 11.55
CA ALA A 100 -18.00 2.81 11.76
C ALA A 100 -17.20 3.79 10.88
N ALA A 101 -15.87 3.67 10.83
CA ALA A 101 -15.02 4.57 10.06
C ALA A 101 -15.31 4.56 8.55
N TYR A 102 -15.82 3.46 8.03
CA TYR A 102 -16.11 3.31 6.60
C TYR A 102 -17.62 3.23 6.27
N ASP A 103 -18.50 3.55 7.23
CA ASP A 103 -19.96 3.55 7.02
C ASP A 103 -20.43 2.19 6.45
N LEU A 104 -20.07 1.12 7.15
CA LEU A 104 -20.33 -0.27 6.77
C LEU A 104 -21.22 -1.03 7.79
N GLU A 105 -21.68 -0.36 8.86
CA GLU A 105 -22.42 -0.98 9.95
C GLU A 105 -23.71 -1.64 9.48
N ASP A 106 -24.51 -0.94 8.65
CA ASP A 106 -25.75 -1.45 8.07
C ASP A 106 -25.52 -2.61 7.08
N LEU A 107 -24.29 -2.77 6.63
CA LEU A 107 -23.88 -3.80 5.69
C LEU A 107 -23.17 -4.98 6.36
N ALA A 108 -22.99 -4.93 7.69
CA ALA A 108 -22.13 -5.87 8.43
C ALA A 108 -22.43 -7.34 8.14
N GLN A 109 -23.72 -7.70 8.01
CA GLN A 109 -24.17 -9.07 7.75
C GLN A 109 -24.30 -9.40 6.25
N ARG A 110 -24.05 -8.43 5.36
CA ARG A 110 -24.21 -8.63 3.92
C ARG A 110 -23.00 -9.34 3.33
N PRO A 111 -23.19 -10.40 2.50
CA PRO A 111 -22.09 -11.04 1.77
C PRO A 111 -21.34 -10.04 0.89
N ALA A 112 -20.01 -10.10 0.88
CA ALA A 112 -19.19 -9.14 0.16
C ALA A 112 -19.41 -9.20 -1.38
N GLU A 113 -19.80 -10.34 -1.93
CA GLU A 113 -20.14 -10.46 -3.34
C GLU A 113 -21.34 -9.57 -3.76
N ASN A 114 -22.27 -9.31 -2.82
CA ASN A 114 -23.47 -8.51 -3.02
C ASN A 114 -23.26 -7.00 -2.78
N LEU A 115 -22.04 -6.57 -2.54
CA LEU A 115 -21.68 -5.17 -2.38
C LEU A 115 -21.44 -4.51 -3.76
N SER A 116 -21.74 -3.21 -3.86
CA SER A 116 -21.32 -2.40 -5.00
C SER A 116 -19.78 -2.29 -5.04
N ALA A 117 -19.21 -1.88 -6.18
CA ALA A 117 -17.76 -1.70 -6.32
C ALA A 117 -17.18 -0.72 -5.26
N GLY A 118 -17.85 0.41 -5.03
CA GLY A 118 -17.46 1.38 -4.01
C GLY A 118 -17.54 0.82 -2.58
N GLN A 119 -18.58 0.03 -2.27
CA GLN A 119 -18.71 -0.65 -0.98
C GLN A 119 -17.61 -1.71 -0.79
N LYS A 120 -17.29 -2.48 -1.83
CA LYS A 120 -16.16 -3.42 -1.82
C LYS A 120 -14.83 -2.70 -1.56
N ARG A 121 -14.62 -1.55 -2.23
CA ARG A 121 -13.41 -0.76 -2.03
C ARG A 121 -13.32 -0.22 -0.60
N ARG A 122 -14.43 0.31 -0.03
CA ARG A 122 -14.49 0.73 1.39
C ARG A 122 -14.16 -0.43 2.33
N LEU A 123 -14.72 -1.62 2.11
CA LEU A 123 -14.42 -2.81 2.91
C LEU A 123 -12.93 -3.20 2.79
N GLY A 124 -12.36 -3.14 1.58
CA GLY A 124 -10.94 -3.40 1.34
C GLY A 124 -10.03 -2.44 2.12
N LEU A 125 -10.43 -1.16 2.25
CA LEU A 125 -9.68 -0.15 3.02
C LEU A 125 -9.95 -0.27 4.53
N ALA A 126 -11.18 -0.58 4.96
CA ALA A 126 -11.52 -0.83 6.36
C ALA A 126 -10.66 -1.95 6.96
N ARG A 127 -10.23 -2.90 6.13
CA ARG A 127 -9.30 -3.96 6.51
C ARG A 127 -7.97 -3.42 7.08
N MET A 128 -7.52 -2.26 6.65
CA MET A 128 -6.28 -1.66 7.17
C MET A 128 -6.38 -1.35 8.67
N LEU A 129 -7.55 -0.88 9.12
CA LEU A 129 -7.80 -0.55 10.53
C LEU A 129 -7.77 -1.78 11.43
N VAL A 130 -8.34 -2.89 11.00
CA VAL A 130 -8.43 -4.10 11.82
C VAL A 130 -7.10 -4.84 11.96
N THR A 131 -6.06 -4.47 11.20
CA THR A 131 -4.74 -5.10 11.33
C THR A 131 -3.95 -4.61 12.53
N GLY A 132 -4.20 -3.40 13.03
CA GLY A 132 -3.37 -2.76 14.05
C GLY A 132 -1.93 -2.47 13.61
N CYS A 133 -1.60 -2.65 12.33
CA CYS A 133 -0.24 -2.44 11.82
C CYS A 133 0.17 -0.98 11.85
N GLY A 134 1.38 -0.69 12.33
CA GLY A 134 1.94 0.65 12.38
C GLY A 134 2.35 1.22 11.02
N LEU A 135 2.57 0.38 10.00
CA LEU A 135 2.89 0.83 8.64
C LEU A 135 1.80 0.38 7.67
N TRP A 136 1.22 1.35 6.97
CA TRP A 136 0.28 1.12 5.86
C TRP A 136 0.95 1.34 4.52
N VAL A 137 0.85 0.37 3.62
CA VAL A 137 1.33 0.46 2.24
C VAL A 137 0.12 0.29 1.32
N MET A 138 -0.17 1.30 0.48
CA MET A 138 -1.45 1.36 -0.25
C MET A 138 -1.25 1.75 -1.71
N ASP A 139 -1.60 0.83 -2.62
CA ASP A 139 -1.49 1.03 -4.06
C ASP A 139 -2.80 1.56 -4.64
N GLU A 140 -2.82 2.85 -5.01
CA GLU A 140 -3.97 3.59 -5.56
C GLU A 140 -5.25 3.42 -4.70
N PRO A 141 -5.23 3.76 -3.40
CA PRO A 141 -6.36 3.48 -2.50
C PRO A 141 -7.64 4.24 -2.87
N THR A 142 -7.53 5.38 -3.54
CA THR A 142 -8.67 6.25 -3.89
C THR A 142 -9.35 5.91 -5.20
N VAL A 143 -8.78 4.99 -5.99
CA VAL A 143 -9.40 4.56 -7.26
C VAL A 143 -10.76 3.92 -7.01
N SER A 144 -11.76 4.29 -7.81
CA SER A 144 -13.16 3.83 -7.73
C SER A 144 -13.93 4.27 -6.48
N LEU A 145 -13.43 5.23 -5.70
CA LEU A 145 -14.13 5.85 -4.60
C LEU A 145 -14.87 7.12 -5.06
N ASP A 146 -16.08 7.32 -4.55
CA ASP A 146 -16.77 8.61 -4.61
C ASP A 146 -16.20 9.61 -3.60
N ALA A 147 -16.58 10.87 -3.69
CA ALA A 147 -16.09 11.93 -2.83
C ALA A 147 -16.32 11.66 -1.32
N LYS A 148 -17.47 11.04 -0.97
CA LYS A 148 -17.78 10.66 0.42
C LYS A 148 -16.79 9.60 0.91
N SER A 149 -16.55 8.55 0.12
CA SER A 149 -15.65 7.46 0.47
C SER A 149 -14.18 7.92 0.53
N VAL A 150 -13.77 8.86 -0.34
CA VAL A 150 -12.45 9.51 -0.24
C VAL A 150 -12.31 10.28 1.08
N ALA A 151 -13.35 11.01 1.52
CA ALA A 151 -13.34 11.72 2.79
C ALA A 151 -13.21 10.76 3.99
N LEU A 152 -13.94 9.64 3.99
CA LEU A 152 -13.82 8.60 5.03
C LEU A 152 -12.40 8.02 5.07
N PHE A 153 -11.84 7.68 3.90
CA PHE A 153 -10.47 7.17 3.81
C PHE A 153 -9.45 8.19 4.32
N ARG A 154 -9.57 9.47 3.91
CA ARG A 154 -8.70 10.55 4.40
C ARG A 154 -8.75 10.67 5.92
N THR A 155 -9.96 10.68 6.50
CA THR A 155 -10.13 10.75 7.96
C THR A 155 -9.46 9.56 8.66
N ALA A 156 -9.67 8.34 8.18
CA ALA A 156 -9.06 7.14 8.75
C ALA A 156 -7.52 7.16 8.65
N LEU A 157 -6.97 7.62 7.51
CA LEU A 157 -5.53 7.73 7.30
C LEU A 157 -4.91 8.80 8.21
N HIS A 158 -5.56 9.98 8.33
CA HIS A 158 -5.10 11.02 9.28
C HIS A 158 -5.12 10.53 10.73
N ALA A 159 -6.16 9.83 11.16
CA ALA A 159 -6.22 9.25 12.50
C ALA A 159 -5.10 8.21 12.72
N HIS A 160 -4.80 7.38 11.73
CA HIS A 160 -3.68 6.44 11.79
C HIS A 160 -2.34 7.17 11.98
N LEU A 161 -2.07 8.23 11.19
CA LEU A 161 -0.84 9.01 11.30
C LEU A 161 -0.75 9.74 12.65
N GLN A 162 -1.85 10.37 13.11
CA GLN A 162 -1.91 11.03 14.43
C GLN A 162 -1.68 10.04 15.58
N GLY A 163 -2.10 8.79 15.42
CA GLY A 163 -1.82 7.69 16.35
C GLY A 163 -0.37 7.18 16.33
N GLY A 164 0.52 7.84 15.57
CA GLY A 164 1.94 7.45 15.45
C GLY A 164 2.21 6.41 14.36
N GLY A 165 1.23 6.05 13.56
CA GLY A 165 1.40 5.21 12.38
C GLY A 165 2.20 5.92 11.28
N ALA A 166 2.55 5.17 10.24
CA ALA A 166 3.20 5.69 9.03
C ALA A 166 2.52 5.12 7.78
N ALA A 167 2.63 5.82 6.65
CA ALA A 167 2.05 5.34 5.40
C ALA A 167 2.98 5.54 4.20
N VAL A 168 2.92 4.61 3.25
CA VAL A 168 3.46 4.77 1.89
C VAL A 168 2.34 4.50 0.91
N LEU A 169 2.06 5.43 0.02
CA LEU A 169 0.96 5.26 -0.92
C LEU A 169 1.25 5.83 -2.30
N THR A 170 0.53 5.33 -3.30
CA THR A 170 0.36 5.98 -4.60
C THR A 170 -1.03 6.58 -4.67
N THR A 171 -1.17 7.78 -5.18
CA THR A 171 -2.47 8.42 -5.42
C THR A 171 -2.33 9.57 -6.39
N HIS A 172 -3.41 9.86 -7.10
CA HIS A 172 -3.57 11.07 -7.91
C HIS A 172 -4.47 12.11 -7.21
N THR A 173 -5.03 11.75 -6.05
CA THR A 173 -5.90 12.61 -5.24
C THR A 173 -5.06 13.31 -4.19
N ASP A 174 -5.26 14.61 -4.04
CA ASP A 174 -4.69 15.34 -2.91
C ASP A 174 -5.43 14.95 -1.62
N LEU A 175 -4.69 14.35 -0.69
CA LEU A 175 -5.20 13.88 0.60
C LEU A 175 -4.76 14.78 1.76
N GLU A 176 -4.03 15.87 1.47
CA GLU A 176 -3.54 16.82 2.47
C GLU A 176 -2.75 16.12 3.60
N LEU A 177 -1.87 15.19 3.24
CA LEU A 177 -1.14 14.36 4.19
C LEU A 177 0.11 15.05 4.74
N PRO A 178 0.44 14.87 6.02
CA PRO A 178 1.74 15.24 6.54
C PRO A 178 2.82 14.33 5.94
N GLY A 179 3.93 14.93 5.48
CA GLY A 179 5.07 14.19 4.91
C GLY A 179 5.46 14.65 3.53
N ASP A 180 6.13 13.78 2.79
CA ASP A 180 6.81 14.12 1.55
C ASP A 180 6.25 13.35 0.35
N SER A 181 6.69 13.74 -0.84
CA SER A 181 6.50 12.97 -2.07
C SER A 181 7.85 12.57 -2.67
N LEU A 182 7.90 11.39 -3.28
CA LEU A 182 9.09 10.86 -3.94
C LEU A 182 8.80 10.53 -5.39
N ASP A 183 9.42 11.27 -6.31
CA ASP A 183 9.37 10.96 -7.74
C ASP A 183 10.34 9.82 -8.08
N LEU A 184 9.77 8.66 -8.39
CA LEU A 184 10.53 7.46 -8.75
C LEU A 184 11.17 7.53 -10.13
N SER A 185 10.85 8.51 -10.97
CA SER A 185 11.49 8.71 -12.29
C SER A 185 13.00 8.91 -12.16
N ARG A 186 13.46 9.49 -11.04
CA ARG A 186 14.87 9.70 -10.71
C ARG A 186 15.66 8.42 -10.47
N PHE A 187 14.96 7.31 -10.18
CA PHE A 187 15.52 6.02 -9.84
C PHE A 187 15.30 4.96 -10.93
N LYS A 188 14.79 5.38 -12.09
CA LYS A 188 14.56 4.48 -13.22
C LYS A 188 15.85 3.75 -13.58
N ALA A 189 15.79 2.41 -13.65
CA ALA A 189 16.95 1.61 -14.04
C ALA A 189 17.38 1.93 -15.46
N SER A 190 18.68 2.15 -15.65
CA SER A 190 19.27 2.23 -16.99
C SER A 190 19.16 0.85 -17.64
N GLN A 191 18.48 0.74 -18.76
CA GLN A 191 18.54 -0.46 -19.58
C GLN A 191 19.95 -0.52 -20.18
N LYS A 192 20.84 -1.34 -19.63
CA LYS A 192 21.99 -1.81 -20.41
C LYS A 192 21.41 -2.63 -21.55
N THR A 193 21.56 -2.18 -22.74
CA THR A 193 21.14 -2.91 -23.94
C THR A 193 21.91 -4.24 -23.95
N LEU A 194 21.26 -5.34 -24.35
CA LEU A 194 21.94 -6.66 -24.44
C LEU A 194 23.26 -6.60 -25.22
N SER A 195 23.40 -5.67 -26.19
CA SER A 195 24.66 -5.40 -26.90
C SER A 195 25.80 -4.96 -25.99
N SER A 196 25.57 -4.13 -24.98
CA SER A 196 26.64 -3.68 -24.08
C SER A 196 27.11 -4.75 -23.09
N ILE A 197 26.25 -5.75 -22.80
CA ILE A 197 26.63 -6.91 -21.97
C ILE A 197 27.49 -7.90 -22.77
N PHE A 198 27.22 -8.03 -24.08
CA PHE A 198 28.04 -8.85 -24.98
C PHE A 198 29.41 -8.20 -25.27
N GLU A 199 29.50 -6.88 -25.33
CA GLU A 199 30.77 -6.17 -25.50
C GLU A 199 31.66 -6.26 -24.26
N GLU A 200 31.11 -6.10 -23.03
CA GLU A 200 31.85 -6.29 -21.75
C GLU A 200 32.30 -7.77 -21.52
N ALA A 201 31.70 -8.74 -22.19
CA ALA A 201 32.07 -10.17 -22.04
C ALA A 201 33.13 -10.64 -23.08
N LEU A 202 33.50 -9.77 -24.01
CA LEU A 202 34.48 -10.06 -25.09
C LEU A 202 35.81 -9.31 -24.87
N GLU A 203 35.94 -8.46 -23.85
CA GLU A 203 37.19 -7.88 -23.35
C GLU A 203 37.73 -8.68 -22.14
#